data_1e9191c0db7e6a0ef15266675a85dc4d
#
_entry.id   1e9191c0db7e6a0ef15266675a85dc4d
#
_cell.length_a   1.000
_cell.length_b   1.000
_cell.length_c   1.000
_cell.angle_alpha   90.00
_cell.angle_beta   90.00
_cell.angle_gamma   90.00
#
_symmetry.space_group_name_H-M   'P 1'
#
loop_
_entity.id
_entity.type
_entity.pdbx_description
1 polymer ?
#
loop_
_entity_poly.entity_id
_entity_poly.type
_entity_poly.pdbx_seq_one_letter_code
_entity_poly.pdbx_strand_id
1 'polypeptide(L)'
;MSKSLRFIANFLFLFFILVGSPIMGQENLPVLIKKVEPSIVVILIYNKEGKIFGQGSGFFVNKEGDVITNYHVLQEATHAVIKTNDGKEYPVEKIVAEDNEGDLIQVSVNIPKETVRPLSIVTTMPEVGERIIVIGTPLGLDKTVSDGIVSAVREIPGFGKIIQVTAPISPGSSGSPVINMKGEVMGIATFFIVAGQNLNFAIPGERIAKLTKGQGKTLSEHEEGRMKEWLASAEGLYTIGLRFLWAEDYEKALPYLIETVKRNPGHAQAYFQIGYCLARLGQYKEAIGPYKQAIRIKPEDADIHNNLCVAYGMVGLYGDALESCRQAIQLKPNLAEAHNNLGWSYQRLGRYREAIESCKEAIRLKPDFVLAHYNLGNNYAALKKYEEAIDSYKEAIRIRFDYPEGHLDLGAAYFHTGRFEEAIVSYKQAIRLKPSLAEAHLNLGMSYLRLGDRGSAIEEYKILRGLNQELANRLFNLIYE
;
A
#
# COMPACT_ATOMS: atom_id res chain seq x y z
N MET A 1 -21.95 -19.49 -68.69
CA MET A 1 -21.36 -19.87 -67.40
C MET A 1 -21.22 -18.60 -66.57
N SER A 2 -21.93 -18.58 -65.47
CA SER A 2 -22.34 -17.38 -64.76
C SER A 2 -21.20 -16.77 -63.88
N LYS A 3 -21.29 -15.42 -63.69
CA LYS A 3 -20.40 -14.59 -62.89
C LYS A 3 -20.25 -15.03 -61.41
N SER A 4 -20.99 -16.04 -60.97
CA SER A 4 -21.01 -16.54 -59.60
C SER A 4 -19.86 -17.53 -59.26
N LEU A 5 -19.18 -18.11 -60.25
CA LEU A 5 -18.06 -19.05 -59.99
C LEU A 5 -16.69 -18.35 -59.80
N ARG A 6 -16.57 -17.05 -60.16
CA ARG A 6 -15.33 -16.29 -59.96
C ARG A 6 -15.23 -15.65 -58.56
N PHE A 7 -16.32 -15.59 -57.83
CA PHE A 7 -16.34 -14.98 -56.49
C PHE A 7 -15.97 -15.98 -55.38
N ILE A 8 -16.20 -17.28 -55.62
CA ILE A 8 -15.87 -18.37 -54.67
C ILE A 8 -14.36 -18.74 -54.73
N ALA A 9 -13.73 -18.60 -55.89
CA ALA A 9 -12.29 -18.90 -56.04
C ALA A 9 -11.41 -17.80 -55.39
N ASN A 10 -11.85 -16.54 -55.32
CA ASN A 10 -11.08 -15.47 -54.66
C ASN A 10 -11.26 -15.44 -53.14
N PHE A 11 -12.32 -16.05 -52.59
CA PHE A 11 -12.55 -16.11 -51.15
C PHE A 11 -11.78 -17.26 -50.49
N LEU A 12 -11.45 -18.31 -51.23
CA LEU A 12 -10.63 -19.43 -50.75
C LEU A 12 -9.11 -19.15 -50.78
N PHE A 13 -8.65 -18.16 -51.58
CA PHE A 13 -7.23 -17.79 -51.64
C PHE A 13 -6.87 -16.72 -50.56
N LEU A 14 -7.85 -16.00 -49.98
CA LEU A 14 -7.59 -15.08 -48.88
C LEU A 14 -7.61 -15.73 -47.49
N PHE A 15 -8.07 -16.99 -47.37
CA PHE A 15 -8.13 -17.71 -46.11
C PHE A 15 -6.85 -18.55 -45.81
N PHE A 16 -5.93 -18.65 -46.78
CA PHE A 16 -4.68 -19.43 -46.61
C PHE A 16 -3.43 -18.61 -46.32
N ILE A 17 -3.55 -17.25 -46.22
CA ILE A 17 -2.40 -16.38 -45.90
C ILE A 17 -2.45 -15.89 -44.39
N LEU A 18 -3.45 -16.34 -43.63
CA LEU A 18 -3.58 -15.97 -42.20
C LEU A 18 -3.24 -17.10 -41.24
N VAL A 19 -2.59 -18.16 -41.73
CA VAL A 19 -2.06 -19.21 -40.85
C VAL A 19 -0.55 -19.27 -41.05
N GLY A 20 0.18 -18.58 -40.17
CA GLY A 20 1.61 -18.85 -40.02
C GLY A 20 2.53 -17.65 -40.00
N SER A 21 2.23 -16.62 -39.22
CA SER A 21 3.32 -15.91 -38.58
C SER A 21 3.70 -16.76 -37.35
N PRO A 22 4.89 -17.30 -37.25
CA PRO A 22 5.33 -17.88 -36.00
C PRO A 22 5.30 -16.71 -34.99
N ILE A 23 4.48 -16.86 -33.95
CA ILE A 23 4.62 -16.06 -32.73
C ILE A 23 6.04 -16.33 -32.25
N MET A 24 6.94 -15.40 -32.58
CA MET A 24 8.33 -15.46 -32.12
C MET A 24 8.32 -15.48 -30.60
N GLY A 25 8.56 -16.68 -30.03
CA GLY A 25 9.26 -16.84 -28.79
C GLY A 25 8.62 -16.26 -27.53
N GLN A 26 7.38 -16.60 -27.20
CA GLN A 26 7.09 -16.72 -25.76
C GLN A 26 7.74 -18.03 -25.28
N GLU A 27 8.90 -17.95 -24.61
CA GLU A 27 9.41 -19.09 -23.88
C GLU A 27 8.26 -19.60 -22.99
N ASN A 28 7.95 -20.88 -23.11
CA ASN A 28 6.90 -21.50 -22.30
C ASN A 28 7.30 -21.33 -20.83
N LEU A 29 6.46 -20.67 -20.03
CA LEU A 29 6.75 -20.33 -18.64
C LEU A 29 7.33 -21.51 -17.82
N PRO A 30 6.82 -22.76 -17.93
CA PRO A 30 7.45 -23.92 -17.30
C PRO A 30 8.89 -24.20 -17.76
N VAL A 31 9.23 -23.92 -19.01
CA VAL A 31 10.60 -24.10 -19.53
C VAL A 31 11.51 -23.01 -18.92
N LEU A 32 11.06 -21.78 -18.88
CA LEU A 32 11.80 -20.68 -18.28
C LEU A 32 12.06 -20.96 -16.79
N ILE A 33 11.05 -21.38 -16.02
CA ILE A 33 11.20 -21.71 -14.60
C ILE A 33 12.27 -22.79 -14.41
N LYS A 34 12.21 -23.91 -15.16
CA LYS A 34 13.21 -24.99 -15.08
C LYS A 34 14.62 -24.51 -15.41
N LYS A 35 14.78 -23.53 -16.28
CA LYS A 35 16.06 -22.95 -16.67
C LYS A 35 16.67 -22.11 -15.57
N VAL A 36 15.86 -21.27 -14.90
CA VAL A 36 16.35 -20.30 -13.92
C VAL A 36 16.34 -20.82 -12.47
N GLU A 37 15.49 -21.78 -12.17
CA GLU A 37 15.32 -22.35 -10.84
C GLU A 37 16.62 -22.86 -10.19
N PRO A 38 17.57 -23.51 -10.90
CA PRO A 38 18.85 -23.94 -10.31
C PRO A 38 19.75 -22.80 -9.83
N SER A 39 19.45 -21.58 -10.28
CA SER A 39 20.21 -20.37 -9.91
C SER A 39 19.75 -19.76 -8.59
N ILE A 40 18.58 -20.17 -8.09
CA ILE A 40 17.89 -19.55 -6.94
C ILE A 40 18.11 -20.41 -5.70
N VAL A 41 18.50 -19.76 -4.62
CA VAL A 41 18.85 -20.41 -3.36
C VAL A 41 17.99 -19.89 -2.19
N VAL A 42 17.82 -20.75 -1.20
CA VAL A 42 17.30 -20.36 0.12
C VAL A 42 18.47 -19.93 0.97
N ILE A 43 18.31 -18.86 1.72
CA ILE A 43 19.30 -18.40 2.71
C ILE A 43 18.71 -18.68 4.09
N LEU A 44 19.37 -19.54 4.84
CA LEU A 44 19.03 -19.86 6.23
C LEU A 44 19.95 -19.06 7.15
N ILE A 45 19.37 -18.41 8.16
CA ILE A 45 20.04 -17.48 9.03
C ILE A 45 20.03 -18.02 10.45
N TYR A 46 21.20 -18.07 11.06
CA TYR A 46 21.40 -18.64 12.38
C TYR A 46 21.79 -17.53 13.37
N ASN A 47 21.23 -17.62 14.58
CA ASN A 47 21.63 -16.77 15.70
C ASN A 47 22.92 -17.28 16.37
N LYS A 48 23.37 -16.59 17.42
CA LYS A 48 24.58 -16.95 18.19
C LYS A 48 24.46 -18.31 18.88
N GLU A 49 23.24 -18.79 19.12
CA GLU A 49 22.96 -20.11 19.72
C GLU A 49 22.90 -21.24 18.67
N GLY A 50 23.12 -20.94 17.38
CA GLY A 50 23.06 -21.91 16.28
C GLY A 50 21.65 -22.33 15.89
N LYS A 51 20.62 -21.57 16.27
CA LYS A 51 19.23 -21.81 15.86
C LYS A 51 18.89 -20.96 14.65
N ILE A 52 18.13 -21.53 13.71
CA ILE A 52 17.56 -20.80 12.59
C ILE A 52 16.54 -19.82 13.17
N PHE A 53 16.72 -18.52 12.93
CA PHE A 53 15.78 -17.48 13.33
C PHE A 53 15.16 -16.73 12.16
N GLY A 54 15.64 -16.97 10.93
CA GLY A 54 15.12 -16.37 9.73
C GLY A 54 15.51 -17.11 8.46
N GLN A 55 14.82 -16.79 7.39
CA GLN A 55 15.17 -17.25 6.06
C GLN A 55 14.83 -16.16 5.02
N GLY A 56 15.52 -16.23 3.90
CA GLY A 56 15.27 -15.41 2.72
C GLY A 56 15.61 -16.15 1.45
N SER A 57 15.52 -15.46 0.36
CA SER A 57 15.89 -15.94 -0.96
C SER A 57 17.14 -15.22 -1.48
N GLY A 58 17.83 -15.84 -2.43
CA GLY A 58 18.95 -15.24 -3.14
C GLY A 58 19.18 -15.95 -4.47
N PHE A 59 20.11 -15.48 -5.25
CA PHE A 59 20.47 -16.11 -6.51
C PHE A 59 21.94 -15.90 -6.86
N PHE A 60 22.52 -16.84 -7.63
CA PHE A 60 23.89 -16.74 -8.10
C PHE A 60 24.05 -15.66 -9.16
N VAL A 61 25.06 -14.79 -9.00
CA VAL A 61 25.33 -13.66 -9.90
C VAL A 61 26.59 -13.84 -10.75
N ASN A 62 27.45 -14.79 -10.41
CA ASN A 62 28.66 -15.11 -11.15
C ASN A 62 29.05 -16.60 -11.03
N LYS A 63 30.03 -17.03 -11.80
CA LYS A 63 30.53 -18.43 -11.80
C LYS A 63 31.39 -18.77 -10.58
N GLU A 64 31.80 -17.78 -9.83
CA GLU A 64 32.56 -17.95 -8.59
C GLU A 64 31.68 -18.48 -7.44
N GLY A 65 30.34 -18.37 -7.59
CA GLY A 65 29.36 -18.82 -6.59
C GLY A 65 28.87 -17.69 -5.68
N ASP A 66 29.16 -16.44 -6.03
CA ASP A 66 28.61 -15.31 -5.26
C ASP A 66 27.07 -15.27 -5.39
N VAL A 67 26.44 -15.08 -4.25
CA VAL A 67 24.98 -14.96 -4.11
C VAL A 67 24.62 -13.52 -3.73
N ILE A 68 23.58 -13.00 -4.33
CA ILE A 68 23.01 -11.71 -3.96
C ILE A 68 21.65 -11.90 -3.31
N THR A 69 21.36 -11.04 -2.32
CA THR A 69 20.09 -10.99 -1.59
C THR A 69 19.83 -9.58 -1.07
N ASN A 70 18.70 -9.38 -0.39
CA ASN A 70 18.48 -8.16 0.36
C ASN A 70 19.40 -8.11 1.60
N TYR A 71 19.84 -6.89 1.92
CA TYR A 71 20.69 -6.64 3.07
C TYR A 71 20.00 -7.08 4.38
N HIS A 72 18.71 -6.72 4.55
CA HIS A 72 17.94 -7.08 5.75
C HIS A 72 17.79 -8.59 5.96
N VAL A 73 17.97 -9.43 4.92
CA VAL A 73 17.94 -10.89 5.04
C VAL A 73 19.10 -11.39 5.88
N LEU A 74 20.29 -10.78 5.75
CA LEU A 74 21.48 -11.16 6.52
C LEU A 74 21.73 -10.25 7.74
N GLN A 75 20.80 -9.34 8.02
CA GLN A 75 20.88 -8.48 9.20
C GLN A 75 20.80 -9.33 10.47
N GLU A 76 21.65 -9.05 11.44
CA GLU A 76 21.80 -9.81 12.70
C GLU A 76 22.31 -11.25 12.52
N ALA A 77 22.61 -11.68 11.29
CA ALA A 77 23.18 -12.99 11.05
C ALA A 77 24.64 -13.06 11.53
N THR A 78 24.96 -13.95 12.44
CA THR A 78 26.34 -14.29 12.77
C THR A 78 26.85 -15.44 11.91
N HIS A 79 25.95 -16.25 11.39
CA HIS A 79 26.19 -17.35 10.48
C HIS A 79 25.01 -17.49 9.53
N ALA A 80 25.27 -17.79 8.26
CA ALA A 80 24.25 -18.06 7.25
C ALA A 80 24.70 -19.20 6.35
N VAL A 81 23.72 -19.94 5.85
CA VAL A 81 23.92 -21.06 4.93
C VAL A 81 23.02 -20.85 3.72
N ILE A 82 23.53 -21.08 2.53
CA ILE A 82 22.69 -21.19 1.35
C ILE A 82 22.29 -22.66 1.14
N LYS A 83 21.03 -22.89 0.79
CA LYS A 83 20.51 -24.19 0.41
C LYS A 83 20.12 -24.18 -1.05
N THR A 84 20.72 -25.07 -1.82
CA THR A 84 20.49 -25.26 -3.26
C THR A 84 19.26 -26.15 -3.53
N ASN A 85 18.82 -26.20 -4.78
CA ASN A 85 17.66 -26.99 -5.20
C ASN A 85 17.77 -28.50 -4.90
N ASP A 86 18.98 -29.05 -4.92
CA ASP A 86 19.25 -30.44 -4.57
C ASP A 86 19.30 -30.70 -3.04
N GLY A 87 18.94 -29.67 -2.25
CA GLY A 87 18.88 -29.75 -0.80
C GLY A 87 20.21 -29.62 -0.08
N LYS A 88 21.30 -29.45 -0.80
CA LYS A 88 22.64 -29.28 -0.20
C LYS A 88 22.80 -27.90 0.40
N GLU A 89 23.53 -27.83 1.49
CA GLU A 89 23.79 -26.61 2.24
C GLU A 89 25.28 -26.21 2.17
N TYR A 90 25.51 -24.92 1.93
CA TYR A 90 26.84 -24.37 1.78
C TYR A 90 26.96 -23.11 2.66
N PRO A 91 27.99 -22.99 3.50
CA PRO A 91 28.16 -21.84 4.36
C PRO A 91 28.48 -20.58 3.55
N VAL A 92 27.91 -19.46 3.98
CA VAL A 92 28.33 -18.14 3.53
C VAL A 92 29.69 -17.84 4.15
N GLU A 93 30.69 -17.53 3.32
CA GLU A 93 32.04 -17.27 3.79
C GLU A 93 32.26 -15.80 4.11
N LYS A 94 31.97 -14.92 3.15
CA LYS A 94 32.28 -13.48 3.26
C LYS A 94 31.24 -12.63 2.57
N ILE A 95 31.06 -11.43 3.08
CA ILE A 95 30.39 -10.34 2.38
C ILE A 95 31.39 -9.75 1.39
N VAL A 96 31.08 -9.76 0.10
CA VAL A 96 31.96 -9.26 -0.96
C VAL A 96 31.55 -7.89 -1.49
N ALA A 97 30.28 -7.53 -1.38
CA ALA A 97 29.79 -6.20 -1.72
C ALA A 97 28.49 -5.92 -0.97
N GLU A 98 28.22 -4.65 -0.72
CA GLU A 98 26.99 -4.22 -0.07
C GLU A 98 26.56 -2.81 -0.51
N ASP A 99 25.26 -2.57 -0.49
CA ASP A 99 24.63 -1.28 -0.63
C ASP A 99 23.50 -1.20 0.41
N ASN A 100 23.82 -0.57 1.53
CA ASN A 100 22.92 -0.48 2.69
C ASN A 100 21.68 0.37 2.41
N GLU A 101 21.88 1.49 1.71
CA GLU A 101 20.77 2.37 1.31
C GLU A 101 19.83 1.67 0.34
N GLY A 102 20.41 0.81 -0.52
CA GLY A 102 19.68 0.02 -1.50
C GLY A 102 19.19 -1.32 -1.02
N ASP A 103 19.42 -1.67 0.24
CA ASP A 103 19.03 -2.97 0.82
C ASP A 103 19.58 -4.17 0.02
N LEU A 104 20.84 -4.09 -0.45
CA LEU A 104 21.51 -5.13 -1.24
C LEU A 104 22.79 -5.62 -0.57
N ILE A 105 23.01 -6.93 -0.64
CA ILE A 105 24.23 -7.56 -0.16
C ILE A 105 24.62 -8.73 -1.06
N GLN A 106 25.91 -8.81 -1.39
CA GLN A 106 26.50 -9.90 -2.14
C GLN A 106 27.45 -10.66 -1.24
N VAL A 107 27.32 -11.97 -1.20
CA VAL A 107 28.12 -12.86 -0.36
C VAL A 107 28.83 -13.91 -1.20
N SER A 108 30.04 -14.32 -0.80
CA SER A 108 30.72 -15.48 -1.37
C SER A 108 30.33 -16.74 -0.64
N VAL A 109 30.29 -17.84 -1.39
CA VAL A 109 29.91 -19.15 -0.88
C VAL A 109 30.89 -20.17 -1.41
N ASN A 110 31.37 -21.07 -0.54
CA ASN A 110 32.25 -22.17 -0.94
C ASN A 110 31.43 -23.32 -1.54
N ILE A 111 31.16 -23.21 -2.83
CA ILE A 111 30.33 -24.16 -3.59
C ILE A 111 31.10 -24.65 -4.82
N PRO A 112 30.98 -25.96 -5.21
CA PRO A 112 31.58 -26.44 -6.44
C PRO A 112 31.08 -25.67 -7.66
N LYS A 113 32.01 -25.15 -8.45
CA LYS A 113 31.70 -24.26 -9.60
C LYS A 113 30.82 -24.89 -10.66
N GLU A 114 30.86 -26.21 -10.82
CA GLU A 114 30.02 -26.97 -11.73
C GLU A 114 28.53 -26.96 -11.33
N THR A 115 28.22 -26.68 -10.07
CA THR A 115 26.84 -26.58 -9.58
C THR A 115 26.26 -25.18 -9.77
N VAL A 116 27.10 -24.18 -9.96
CA VAL A 116 26.70 -22.78 -10.05
C VAL A 116 26.09 -22.46 -11.42
N ARG A 117 24.92 -21.86 -11.41
CA ARG A 117 24.21 -21.37 -12.60
C ARG A 117 23.85 -19.88 -12.38
N PRO A 118 24.73 -18.94 -12.76
CA PRO A 118 24.47 -17.53 -12.52
C PRO A 118 23.37 -16.98 -13.45
N LEU A 119 22.59 -16.04 -12.95
CA LEU A 119 21.63 -15.26 -13.75
C LEU A 119 22.29 -14.00 -14.28
N SER A 120 21.94 -13.61 -15.50
CA SER A 120 22.32 -12.33 -16.07
C SER A 120 21.45 -11.22 -15.51
N ILE A 121 22.05 -10.05 -15.24
CA ILE A 121 21.37 -8.90 -14.69
C ILE A 121 21.16 -7.86 -15.78
N VAL A 122 19.92 -7.37 -15.91
CA VAL A 122 19.56 -6.26 -16.81
C VAL A 122 19.79 -4.95 -16.08
N THR A 123 20.53 -4.05 -16.69
CA THR A 123 20.86 -2.73 -16.13
C THR A 123 19.95 -1.62 -16.64
N THR A 124 19.15 -1.87 -17.66
CA THR A 124 18.15 -0.92 -18.17
C THR A 124 16.87 -1.01 -17.33
N MET A 125 16.23 0.15 -17.11
CA MET A 125 14.93 0.15 -16.44
C MET A 125 13.89 -0.56 -17.31
N PRO A 126 13.00 -1.37 -16.70
CA PRO A 126 11.94 -2.05 -17.43
C PRO A 126 10.85 -1.09 -17.89
N GLU A 127 10.12 -1.50 -18.92
CA GLU A 127 8.92 -0.80 -19.37
C GLU A 127 7.69 -1.22 -18.54
N VAL A 128 6.78 -0.28 -18.32
CA VAL A 128 5.48 -0.59 -17.70
C VAL A 128 4.69 -1.53 -18.60
N GLY A 129 4.15 -2.61 -18.02
CA GLY A 129 3.48 -3.68 -18.74
C GLY A 129 4.39 -4.85 -19.09
N GLU A 130 5.71 -4.76 -18.90
CA GLU A 130 6.63 -5.87 -19.12
C GLU A 130 6.31 -7.03 -18.18
N ARG A 131 6.16 -8.25 -18.73
CA ARG A 131 5.83 -9.45 -17.97
C ARG A 131 7.04 -9.93 -17.19
N ILE A 132 6.81 -10.26 -15.92
CA ILE A 132 7.85 -10.72 -15.00
C ILE A 132 7.38 -11.95 -14.20
N ILE A 133 8.35 -12.70 -13.70
CA ILE A 133 8.16 -13.71 -12.67
C ILE A 133 9.03 -13.41 -11.46
N VAL A 134 8.54 -13.76 -10.28
CA VAL A 134 9.30 -13.76 -9.03
C VAL A 134 9.36 -15.21 -8.54
N ILE A 135 10.56 -15.72 -8.27
CA ILE A 135 10.75 -17.06 -7.74
C ILE A 135 11.44 -16.96 -6.39
N GLY A 136 10.75 -17.38 -5.35
CA GLY A 136 11.23 -17.30 -3.98
C GLY A 136 10.79 -18.49 -3.12
N THR A 137 11.18 -18.48 -1.86
CA THR A 137 10.89 -19.55 -0.90
C THR A 137 10.21 -18.96 0.34
N PRO A 138 8.89 -18.65 0.26
CA PRO A 138 8.20 -18.05 1.38
C PRO A 138 8.10 -19.04 2.57
N LEU A 139 8.47 -18.56 3.78
CA LEU A 139 8.17 -19.14 5.10
C LEU A 139 8.24 -20.70 5.19
N GLY A 140 9.34 -21.31 4.73
CA GLY A 140 9.54 -22.76 4.87
C GLY A 140 8.71 -23.64 3.92
N LEU A 141 8.00 -23.02 2.99
CA LEU A 141 7.33 -23.71 1.90
C LEU A 141 8.32 -24.04 0.77
N ASP A 142 7.95 -24.97 -0.09
CA ASP A 142 8.65 -25.20 -1.35
C ASP A 142 8.64 -23.93 -2.21
N LYS A 143 9.57 -23.86 -3.16
CA LYS A 143 9.70 -22.72 -4.06
C LYS A 143 8.36 -22.31 -4.68
N THR A 144 8.05 -21.01 -4.54
CA THR A 144 6.84 -20.42 -5.08
C THR A 144 7.18 -19.53 -6.26
N VAL A 145 6.43 -19.67 -7.33
CA VAL A 145 6.52 -18.82 -8.52
C VAL A 145 5.32 -17.89 -8.55
N SER A 146 5.57 -16.58 -8.58
CA SER A 146 4.56 -15.55 -8.77
C SER A 146 4.74 -14.91 -10.13
N ASP A 147 3.65 -14.74 -10.87
CA ASP A 147 3.60 -14.12 -12.21
C ASP A 147 2.94 -12.73 -12.09
N GLY A 148 3.42 -11.79 -12.89
CA GLY A 148 2.89 -10.42 -12.89
C GLY A 148 3.51 -9.56 -13.98
N ILE A 149 3.31 -8.25 -13.83
CA ILE A 149 3.88 -7.24 -14.71
C ILE A 149 4.55 -6.13 -13.91
N VAL A 150 5.41 -5.38 -14.56
CA VAL A 150 5.86 -4.07 -14.07
C VAL A 150 4.68 -3.12 -14.13
N SER A 151 4.23 -2.63 -12.98
CA SER A 151 3.08 -1.70 -12.90
C SER A 151 3.50 -0.23 -12.88
N ALA A 152 4.70 0.08 -12.37
CA ALA A 152 5.27 1.42 -12.40
C ALA A 152 6.78 1.38 -12.12
N VAL A 153 7.48 2.43 -12.53
CA VAL A 153 8.82 2.78 -12.01
C VAL A 153 8.65 4.05 -11.19
N ARG A 154 9.07 4.02 -9.94
CA ARG A 154 8.93 5.15 -9.00
C ARG A 154 10.29 5.62 -8.54
N GLU A 155 10.37 6.88 -8.16
CA GLU A 155 11.53 7.44 -7.48
C GLU A 155 11.13 7.76 -6.04
N ILE A 156 11.84 7.15 -5.09
CA ILE A 156 11.59 7.34 -3.65
C ILE A 156 12.70 8.23 -3.11
N PRO A 157 12.38 9.38 -2.52
CA PRO A 157 13.36 10.25 -1.90
C PRO A 157 14.25 9.50 -0.90
N GLY A 158 15.57 9.60 -1.05
CA GLY A 158 16.55 8.92 -0.20
C GLY A 158 16.81 7.45 -0.50
N PHE A 159 15.97 6.80 -1.32
CA PHE A 159 16.17 5.41 -1.74
C PHE A 159 16.52 5.29 -3.24
N GLY A 160 16.05 6.24 -4.07
CA GLY A 160 16.22 6.25 -5.52
C GLY A 160 15.11 5.49 -6.26
N LYS A 161 15.41 5.01 -7.47
CA LYS A 161 14.44 4.32 -8.32
C LYS A 161 14.09 2.95 -7.79
N ILE A 162 12.80 2.60 -7.87
CA ILE A 162 12.25 1.30 -7.48
C ILE A 162 11.21 0.86 -8.53
N ILE A 163 11.13 -0.43 -8.76
CA ILE A 163 10.19 -1.04 -9.70
C ILE A 163 8.99 -1.55 -8.92
N GLN A 164 7.79 -1.06 -9.22
CA GLN A 164 6.55 -1.60 -8.69
C GLN A 164 6.06 -2.73 -9.57
N VAL A 165 5.67 -3.85 -8.96
CA VAL A 165 5.23 -5.05 -9.69
C VAL A 165 3.87 -5.53 -9.17
N THR A 166 3.13 -6.26 -10.01
CA THR A 166 1.85 -6.87 -9.61
C THR A 166 2.01 -8.29 -9.08
N ALA A 167 3.18 -8.93 -9.34
CA ALA A 167 3.45 -10.26 -8.83
C ALA A 167 3.39 -10.27 -7.29
N PRO A 168 2.63 -11.19 -6.67
CA PRO A 168 2.58 -11.29 -5.22
C PRO A 168 3.96 -11.59 -4.62
N ILE A 169 4.37 -10.81 -3.63
CA ILE A 169 5.59 -10.99 -2.85
C ILE A 169 5.16 -11.24 -1.39
N SER A 170 5.63 -12.32 -0.79
CA SER A 170 5.30 -12.73 0.58
C SER A 170 6.53 -12.65 1.49
N PRO A 171 6.38 -12.62 2.82
CA PRO A 171 7.50 -12.78 3.75
C PRO A 171 8.31 -14.06 3.42
N GLY A 172 9.65 -13.95 3.35
CA GLY A 172 10.56 -14.99 2.88
C GLY A 172 10.90 -14.93 1.39
N SER A 173 10.14 -14.17 0.59
CA SER A 173 10.52 -13.88 -0.81
C SER A 173 11.52 -12.73 -0.93
N SER A 174 11.89 -12.06 0.17
CA SER A 174 12.96 -11.04 0.16
C SER A 174 14.25 -11.63 -0.39
N GLY A 175 14.88 -10.93 -1.33
CA GLY A 175 16.08 -11.39 -2.03
C GLY A 175 15.81 -12.23 -3.28
N SER A 176 14.54 -12.55 -3.57
CA SER A 176 14.16 -13.26 -4.80
C SER A 176 14.44 -12.43 -6.04
N PRO A 177 14.95 -13.06 -7.12
CA PRO A 177 15.07 -12.35 -8.39
C PRO A 177 13.70 -12.07 -9.00
N VAL A 178 13.54 -10.85 -9.52
CA VAL A 178 12.45 -10.46 -10.43
C VAL A 178 12.99 -10.64 -11.86
N ILE A 179 12.42 -11.56 -12.62
CA ILE A 179 12.99 -12.10 -13.86
C ILE A 179 12.06 -11.76 -15.03
N ASN A 180 12.62 -11.32 -16.15
CA ASN A 180 11.87 -11.12 -17.40
C ASN A 180 11.65 -12.46 -18.14
N MET A 181 10.87 -12.43 -19.21
CA MET A 181 10.56 -13.62 -20.01
C MET A 181 11.74 -14.19 -20.80
N LYS A 182 12.93 -13.55 -20.75
CA LYS A 182 14.20 -14.08 -21.30
C LYS A 182 15.04 -14.81 -20.25
N GLY A 183 14.64 -14.78 -18.99
CA GLY A 183 15.39 -15.38 -17.87
C GLY A 183 16.46 -14.46 -17.28
N GLU A 184 16.35 -13.16 -17.49
CA GLU A 184 17.29 -12.16 -17.01
C GLU A 184 16.71 -11.43 -15.80
N VAL A 185 17.54 -11.12 -14.81
CA VAL A 185 17.14 -10.43 -13.57
C VAL A 185 17.00 -8.93 -13.83
N MET A 186 15.79 -8.42 -13.67
CA MET A 186 15.47 -6.99 -13.74
C MET A 186 15.60 -6.29 -12.40
N GLY A 187 15.52 -7.05 -11.32
CA GLY A 187 15.63 -6.53 -9.96
C GLY A 187 15.52 -7.60 -8.88
N ILE A 188 15.58 -7.18 -7.64
CA ILE A 188 15.43 -8.02 -6.45
C ILE A 188 14.15 -7.64 -5.73
N ALA A 189 13.30 -8.64 -5.48
CA ALA A 189 12.08 -8.48 -4.72
C ALA A 189 12.39 -7.99 -3.30
N THR A 190 11.76 -6.90 -2.92
CA THR A 190 11.80 -6.36 -1.57
C THR A 190 10.38 -6.02 -1.11
N PHE A 191 10.15 -6.15 0.19
CA PHE A 191 8.80 -6.06 0.73
C PHE A 191 8.54 -4.63 1.22
N PHE A 192 7.51 -3.97 0.65
CA PHE A 192 7.01 -2.70 1.15
C PHE A 192 5.49 -2.78 1.26
N ILE A 193 4.95 -2.59 2.45
CA ILE A 193 3.52 -2.39 2.65
C ILE A 193 3.28 -0.87 2.73
N VAL A 194 2.53 -0.34 1.77
CA VAL A 194 2.05 1.04 1.82
C VAL A 194 0.56 1.00 2.07
N ALA A 195 0.15 1.53 3.22
CA ALA A 195 -1.23 1.81 3.65
C ALA A 195 -2.34 1.10 2.85
N GLY A 196 -2.70 -0.11 3.25
CA GLY A 196 -3.93 -0.79 2.81
C GLY A 196 -3.95 -1.39 1.41
N GLN A 197 -2.84 -1.32 0.65
CA GLN A 197 -2.67 -2.04 -0.62
C GLN A 197 -1.35 -2.81 -0.60
N ASN A 198 -1.40 -4.09 -0.97
CA ASN A 198 -0.21 -4.92 -1.18
C ASN A 198 0.55 -4.38 -2.41
N LEU A 199 1.42 -3.41 -2.20
CA LEU A 199 2.30 -2.89 -3.22
C LEU A 199 3.62 -3.65 -3.15
N ASN A 200 3.90 -4.44 -4.17
CA ASN A 200 5.11 -5.22 -4.28
C ASN A 200 6.15 -4.43 -5.10
N PHE A 201 7.38 -4.41 -4.61
CA PHE A 201 8.45 -3.65 -5.22
C PHE A 201 9.68 -4.52 -5.49
N ALA A 202 10.52 -4.05 -6.42
CA ALA A 202 11.84 -4.61 -6.66
C ALA A 202 12.90 -3.52 -6.78
N ILE A 203 14.05 -3.78 -6.21
CA ILE A 203 15.27 -2.97 -6.34
C ILE A 203 15.82 -3.21 -7.75
N PRO A 204 16.05 -2.18 -8.59
CA PRO A 204 16.46 -2.36 -9.98
C PRO A 204 17.81 -3.06 -10.14
N GLY A 205 17.94 -3.86 -11.22
CA GLY A 205 19.20 -4.52 -11.60
C GLY A 205 20.35 -3.55 -11.88
N GLU A 206 20.06 -2.32 -12.31
CA GLU A 206 21.06 -1.24 -12.41
C GLU A 206 21.82 -1.01 -11.10
N ARG A 207 21.11 -1.10 -9.96
CA ARG A 207 21.70 -0.92 -8.63
C ARG A 207 22.58 -2.11 -8.23
N ILE A 208 22.18 -3.32 -8.61
CA ILE A 208 22.98 -4.54 -8.43
C ILE A 208 24.32 -4.43 -9.16
N ALA A 209 24.29 -3.95 -10.41
CA ALA A 209 25.48 -3.83 -11.24
C ALA A 209 26.46 -2.75 -10.75
N LYS A 210 26.01 -1.83 -9.90
CA LYS A 210 26.85 -0.79 -9.29
C LYS A 210 27.53 -1.24 -7.99
N LEU A 211 27.22 -2.45 -7.49
CA LEU A 211 27.88 -2.98 -6.32
C LEU A 211 29.38 -3.14 -6.56
N THR A 212 30.19 -2.52 -5.71
CA THR A 212 31.64 -2.60 -5.76
C THR A 212 32.17 -3.60 -4.75
N LYS A 213 33.03 -4.52 -5.20
CA LYS A 213 33.64 -5.53 -4.33
C LYS A 213 34.60 -4.86 -3.35
N GLY A 214 34.40 -5.16 -2.07
CA GLY A 214 35.26 -4.73 -0.96
C GLY A 214 36.31 -5.78 -0.59
N GLN A 215 36.99 -5.60 0.56
CA GLN A 215 38.02 -6.53 1.04
C GLN A 215 37.50 -7.86 1.57
N GLY A 216 36.17 -8.02 1.66
CA GLY A 216 35.50 -9.24 2.14
C GLY A 216 35.65 -9.44 3.64
N LYS A 217 34.59 -9.23 4.41
CA LYS A 217 34.50 -9.51 5.85
C LYS A 217 33.60 -10.72 6.08
N THR A 218 33.86 -11.51 7.11
CA THR A 218 32.91 -12.52 7.55
C THR A 218 31.64 -11.85 8.08
N LEU A 219 30.52 -12.57 8.12
CA LEU A 219 29.28 -12.07 8.70
C LEU A 219 29.48 -11.61 10.15
N SER A 220 30.26 -12.35 10.92
CA SER A 220 30.54 -12.01 12.32
C SER A 220 31.34 -10.70 12.47
N GLU A 221 32.43 -10.52 11.69
CA GLU A 221 33.22 -9.29 11.68
C GLU A 221 32.43 -8.08 11.20
N HIS A 222 31.54 -8.33 10.26
CA HIS A 222 30.68 -7.28 9.71
C HIS A 222 29.63 -6.81 10.71
N GLU A 223 28.97 -7.74 11.41
CA GLU A 223 27.93 -7.46 12.38
C GLU A 223 28.45 -6.65 13.59
N GLU A 224 29.62 -6.99 14.11
CA GLU A 224 30.19 -6.29 15.26
C GLU A 224 30.61 -4.85 14.97
N GLY A 225 31.14 -4.58 13.78
CA GLY A 225 31.58 -3.23 13.40
C GLY A 225 30.45 -2.33 12.96
N ARG A 226 29.53 -2.88 12.22
CA ARG A 226 28.52 -2.16 11.45
C ARG A 226 27.28 -1.76 12.23
N MET A 227 26.75 -2.63 13.06
CA MET A 227 25.61 -2.29 13.92
C MET A 227 25.93 -1.07 14.77
N LYS A 228 27.17 -0.98 15.22
CA LYS A 228 27.66 0.14 16.03
C LYS A 228 27.77 1.45 15.22
N GLU A 229 28.30 1.40 14.01
CA GLU A 229 28.45 2.57 13.14
C GLU A 229 27.12 3.00 12.50
N TRP A 230 26.33 2.03 12.06
CA TRP A 230 25.06 2.32 11.40
C TRP A 230 23.99 2.80 12.38
N LEU A 231 23.85 2.18 13.56
CA LEU A 231 23.06 2.72 14.67
C LEU A 231 23.62 4.05 15.19
N ALA A 232 24.86 4.37 14.85
CA ALA A 232 25.45 5.66 15.09
C ALA A 232 25.08 6.71 14.02
N SER A 233 24.51 6.36 12.88
CA SER A 233 24.11 7.34 11.87
C SER A 233 22.62 7.69 11.97
N ALA A 234 22.25 8.94 11.67
CA ALA A 234 20.86 9.37 11.61
C ALA A 234 20.09 8.64 10.48
N GLU A 235 20.74 8.41 9.35
CA GLU A 235 20.20 7.74 8.18
C GLU A 235 19.88 6.27 8.43
N GLY A 236 20.76 5.58 9.16
CA GLY A 236 20.53 4.18 9.55
C GLY A 236 19.31 4.05 10.45
N LEU A 237 19.19 4.91 11.45
CA LEU A 237 18.02 4.94 12.33
C LEU A 237 16.75 5.32 11.56
N TYR A 238 16.82 6.29 10.65
CA TYR A 238 15.71 6.67 9.81
C TYR A 238 15.23 5.50 8.95
N THR A 239 16.13 4.78 8.33
CA THR A 239 15.82 3.60 7.50
C THR A 239 15.16 2.50 8.30
N ILE A 240 15.64 2.23 9.53
CA ILE A 240 14.97 1.26 10.43
C ILE A 240 13.56 1.75 10.78
N GLY A 241 13.41 3.02 11.14
CA GLY A 241 12.12 3.63 11.43
C GLY A 241 11.14 3.49 10.27
N LEU A 242 11.60 3.72 9.03
CA LEU A 242 10.79 3.52 7.82
C LEU A 242 10.33 2.06 7.63
N ARG A 243 11.17 1.07 7.93
CA ARG A 243 10.77 -0.35 7.81
C ARG A 243 9.59 -0.67 8.72
N PHE A 244 9.64 -0.23 9.98
CA PHE A 244 8.52 -0.40 10.90
C PHE A 244 7.29 0.39 10.46
N LEU A 245 7.48 1.60 9.95
CA LEU A 245 6.40 2.43 9.42
C LEU A 245 5.69 1.75 8.23
N TRP A 246 6.44 1.16 7.31
CA TRP A 246 5.88 0.41 6.17
C TRP A 246 5.19 -0.89 6.57
N ALA A 247 5.64 -1.52 7.67
CA ALA A 247 4.95 -2.65 8.30
C ALA A 247 3.73 -2.20 9.13
N GLU A 248 3.38 -0.91 9.09
CA GLU A 248 2.32 -0.28 9.91
C GLU A 248 2.53 -0.43 11.42
N ASP A 249 3.74 -0.79 11.86
CA ASP A 249 4.13 -0.86 13.27
C ASP A 249 4.64 0.51 13.75
N TYR A 250 3.70 1.44 13.89
CA TYR A 250 4.00 2.84 14.19
C TYR A 250 4.64 3.03 15.57
N GLU A 251 4.30 2.17 16.53
CA GLU A 251 4.88 2.20 17.87
C GLU A 251 6.37 1.87 17.85
N LYS A 252 6.77 0.87 17.06
CA LYS A 252 8.20 0.52 16.91
C LYS A 252 8.96 1.50 16.01
N ALA A 253 8.29 2.15 15.06
CA ALA A 253 8.91 3.15 14.19
C ALA A 253 9.36 4.40 14.97
N LEU A 254 8.54 4.86 15.91
CA LEU A 254 8.75 6.13 16.64
C LEU A 254 10.11 6.26 17.33
N PRO A 255 10.61 5.30 18.13
CA PRO A 255 11.90 5.43 18.80
C PRO A 255 13.06 5.70 17.83
N TYR A 256 13.08 5.03 16.70
CA TYR A 256 14.11 5.19 15.67
C TYR A 256 14.03 6.55 14.99
N LEU A 257 12.83 6.99 14.61
CA LEU A 257 12.61 8.29 14.00
C LEU A 257 12.94 9.44 14.95
N ILE A 258 12.59 9.31 16.24
CA ILE A 258 12.93 10.29 17.28
C ILE A 258 14.46 10.36 17.47
N GLU A 259 15.13 9.24 17.50
CA GLU A 259 16.58 9.23 17.63
C GLU A 259 17.27 9.80 16.37
N THR A 260 16.67 9.59 15.18
CA THR A 260 17.10 10.24 13.93
C THR A 260 17.13 11.75 14.07
N VAL A 261 16.04 12.36 14.53
CA VAL A 261 15.98 13.83 14.64
C VAL A 261 16.82 14.40 15.78
N LYS A 262 17.14 13.61 16.81
CA LYS A 262 18.11 14.00 17.83
C LYS A 262 19.51 14.10 17.25
N ARG A 263 19.89 13.17 16.36
CA ARG A 263 21.23 13.15 15.72
C ARG A 263 21.32 14.11 14.54
N ASN A 264 20.25 14.26 13.78
CA ASN A 264 20.13 15.21 12.69
C ASN A 264 18.87 16.09 12.85
N PRO A 265 18.94 17.20 13.60
CA PRO A 265 17.82 18.13 13.78
C PRO A 265 17.32 18.78 12.49
N GLY A 266 18.08 18.69 11.40
CA GLY A 266 17.69 19.17 10.07
C GLY A 266 16.93 18.15 9.22
N HIS A 267 16.63 16.96 9.74
CA HIS A 267 16.01 15.90 8.98
C HIS A 267 14.48 16.06 8.88
N ALA A 268 14.02 16.91 7.95
CA ALA A 268 12.60 17.25 7.76
C ALA A 268 11.71 16.01 7.61
N GLN A 269 12.18 15.02 6.81
CA GLN A 269 11.40 13.84 6.51
C GLN A 269 11.18 12.95 7.76
N ALA A 270 12.17 12.87 8.65
CA ALA A 270 12.00 12.14 9.90
C ALA A 270 10.97 12.82 10.82
N TYR A 271 10.97 14.14 10.91
CA TYR A 271 9.92 14.88 11.63
C TYR A 271 8.54 14.65 11.02
N PHE A 272 8.43 14.64 9.70
CA PHE A 272 7.17 14.32 9.01
C PHE A 272 6.69 12.91 9.38
N GLN A 273 7.57 11.91 9.33
CA GLN A 273 7.22 10.53 9.66
C GLN A 273 6.86 10.35 11.15
N ILE A 274 7.50 11.08 12.06
CA ILE A 274 7.10 11.08 13.48
C ILE A 274 5.65 11.59 13.60
N GLY A 275 5.34 12.73 12.96
CA GLY A 275 3.98 13.27 12.95
C GLY A 275 2.97 12.29 12.35
N TYR A 276 3.34 11.61 11.26
CA TYR A 276 2.50 10.61 10.61
C TYR A 276 2.25 9.40 11.53
N CYS A 277 3.27 8.82 12.14
CA CYS A 277 3.12 7.72 13.10
C CYS A 277 2.19 8.10 14.25
N LEU A 278 2.40 9.28 14.86
CA LEU A 278 1.56 9.77 15.96
C LEU A 278 0.11 9.94 15.52
N ALA A 279 -0.14 10.50 14.34
CA ALA A 279 -1.48 10.65 13.78
C ALA A 279 -2.16 9.28 13.52
N ARG A 280 -1.42 8.29 13.01
CA ARG A 280 -1.92 6.92 12.81
C ARG A 280 -2.24 6.20 14.12
N LEU A 281 -1.55 6.54 15.21
CA LEU A 281 -1.85 6.07 16.57
C LEU A 281 -2.98 6.86 17.26
N GLY A 282 -3.62 7.81 16.55
CA GLY A 282 -4.68 8.66 17.11
C GLY A 282 -4.16 9.81 17.98
N GLN A 283 -2.86 9.99 18.12
CA GLN A 283 -2.20 11.02 18.93
C GLN A 283 -2.02 12.31 18.12
N TYR A 284 -3.13 12.87 17.65
CA TYR A 284 -3.13 14.01 16.73
C TYR A 284 -2.54 15.29 17.35
N LYS A 285 -2.74 15.49 18.66
CA LYS A 285 -2.21 16.64 19.37
C LYS A 285 -0.68 16.64 19.41
N GLU A 286 -0.10 15.47 19.65
CA GLU A 286 1.33 15.21 19.69
C GLU A 286 1.95 15.29 18.28
N ALA A 287 1.18 14.94 17.24
CA ALA A 287 1.64 14.99 15.84
C ALA A 287 1.88 16.43 15.32
N ILE A 288 1.19 17.43 15.88
CA ILE A 288 1.30 18.83 15.44
C ILE A 288 2.73 19.36 15.55
N GLY A 289 3.41 19.08 16.67
CA GLY A 289 4.78 19.54 16.92
C GLY A 289 5.76 19.09 15.85
N PRO A 290 5.89 17.78 15.59
CA PRO A 290 6.73 17.25 14.53
C PRO A 290 6.40 17.78 13.14
N TYR A 291 5.12 17.88 12.75
CA TYR A 291 4.75 18.49 11.46
C TYR A 291 5.21 19.92 11.33
N LYS A 292 5.07 20.75 12.38
CA LYS A 292 5.58 22.12 12.40
C LYS A 292 7.10 22.18 12.25
N GLN A 293 7.84 21.26 12.87
CA GLN A 293 9.29 21.20 12.70
C GLN A 293 9.65 20.81 11.26
N ALA A 294 8.96 19.84 10.67
CA ALA A 294 9.15 19.45 9.27
C ALA A 294 8.92 20.63 8.32
N ILE A 295 7.84 21.40 8.51
CA ILE A 295 7.53 22.61 7.72
C ILE A 295 8.60 23.69 7.91
N ARG A 296 9.12 23.88 9.13
CA ARG A 296 10.17 24.86 9.38
C ARG A 296 11.44 24.57 8.61
N ILE A 297 11.75 23.30 8.39
CA ILE A 297 12.94 22.85 7.62
C ILE A 297 12.64 22.84 6.12
N LYS A 298 11.45 22.38 5.73
CA LYS A 298 11.00 22.23 4.34
C LYS A 298 9.61 22.83 4.15
N PRO A 299 9.48 24.16 4.00
CA PRO A 299 8.21 24.86 3.98
C PRO A 299 7.37 24.61 2.71
N GLU A 300 7.98 24.20 1.62
CA GLU A 300 7.30 23.96 0.33
C GLU A 300 6.74 22.54 0.15
N ASP A 301 6.64 21.74 1.18
CA ASP A 301 6.09 20.39 1.09
C ASP A 301 4.58 20.39 1.38
N ALA A 302 3.78 20.32 0.32
CA ALA A 302 2.31 20.35 0.42
C ALA A 302 1.73 19.19 1.25
N ASP A 303 2.37 18.02 1.23
CA ASP A 303 1.88 16.85 1.94
C ASP A 303 2.02 17.01 3.46
N ILE A 304 3.07 17.71 3.92
CA ILE A 304 3.24 18.03 5.36
C ILE A 304 2.14 18.98 5.80
N HIS A 305 1.87 20.05 5.03
CA HIS A 305 0.80 21.01 5.33
C HIS A 305 -0.58 20.33 5.34
N ASN A 306 -0.84 19.42 4.41
CA ASN A 306 -2.09 18.65 4.36
C ASN A 306 -2.26 17.75 5.59
N ASN A 307 -1.19 17.04 6.01
CA ASN A 307 -1.26 16.21 7.23
C ASN A 307 -1.40 17.05 8.51
N LEU A 308 -0.77 18.23 8.57
CA LEU A 308 -0.96 19.17 9.66
C LEU A 308 -2.40 19.69 9.72
N CYS A 309 -3.03 19.98 8.55
CA CYS A 309 -4.44 20.33 8.47
C CYS A 309 -5.32 19.24 9.10
N VAL A 310 -5.10 17.98 8.77
CA VAL A 310 -5.83 16.84 9.38
C VAL A 310 -5.61 16.81 10.89
N ALA A 311 -4.37 16.92 11.35
CA ALA A 311 -4.05 16.87 12.78
C ALA A 311 -4.74 18.00 13.55
N TYR A 312 -4.72 19.21 13.05
CA TYR A 312 -5.45 20.35 13.66
C TYR A 312 -6.97 20.10 13.68
N GLY A 313 -7.53 19.62 12.57
CA GLY A 313 -8.96 19.33 12.49
C GLY A 313 -9.41 18.27 13.49
N MET A 314 -8.62 17.21 13.66
CA MET A 314 -8.90 16.12 14.61
C MET A 314 -8.86 16.56 16.09
N VAL A 315 -8.09 17.59 16.41
CA VAL A 315 -8.07 18.19 17.77
C VAL A 315 -9.03 19.37 17.93
N GLY A 316 -9.83 19.68 16.91
CA GLY A 316 -10.85 20.74 16.98
C GLY A 316 -10.32 22.14 16.67
N LEU A 317 -9.07 22.30 16.27
CA LEU A 317 -8.46 23.60 15.91
C LEU A 317 -8.73 23.91 14.42
N TYR A 318 -10.03 24.08 14.10
CA TYR A 318 -10.47 24.18 12.70
C TYR A 318 -9.96 25.44 11.97
N GLY A 319 -9.69 26.54 12.67
CA GLY A 319 -9.06 27.73 12.09
C GLY A 319 -7.65 27.46 11.59
N ASP A 320 -6.82 26.82 12.42
CA ASP A 320 -5.45 26.42 12.05
C ASP A 320 -5.46 25.33 10.94
N ALA A 321 -6.47 24.44 10.97
CA ALA A 321 -6.68 23.46 9.91
C ALA A 321 -6.94 24.15 8.56
N LEU A 322 -7.83 25.14 8.51
CA LEU A 322 -8.10 25.90 7.28
C LEU A 322 -6.84 26.53 6.71
N GLU A 323 -6.02 27.17 7.56
CA GLU A 323 -4.78 27.81 7.10
C GLU A 323 -3.81 26.77 6.54
N SER A 324 -3.61 25.65 7.25
CA SER A 324 -2.71 24.58 6.81
C SER A 324 -3.18 23.95 5.50
N CYS A 325 -4.49 23.68 5.33
CA CYS A 325 -5.05 23.17 4.08
C CYS A 325 -4.88 24.18 2.92
N ARG A 326 -5.06 25.48 3.15
CA ARG A 326 -4.82 26.51 2.11
C ARG A 326 -3.37 26.57 1.68
N GLN A 327 -2.42 26.45 2.61
CA GLN A 327 -1.00 26.37 2.28
C GLN A 327 -0.70 25.13 1.44
N ALA A 328 -1.27 23.97 1.79
CA ALA A 328 -1.14 22.75 0.97
C ALA A 328 -1.66 22.96 -0.46
N ILE A 329 -2.82 23.59 -0.62
CA ILE A 329 -3.44 23.89 -1.92
C ILE A 329 -2.63 24.94 -2.69
N GLN A 330 -2.09 25.95 -2.03
CA GLN A 330 -1.24 26.94 -2.67
C GLN A 330 0.02 26.31 -3.25
N LEU A 331 0.63 25.39 -2.53
CA LEU A 331 1.83 24.65 -2.97
C LEU A 331 1.51 23.61 -4.06
N LYS A 332 0.36 22.93 -3.93
CA LYS A 332 -0.07 21.89 -4.86
C LYS A 332 -1.57 22.00 -5.14
N PRO A 333 -1.98 22.86 -6.10
CA PRO A 333 -3.39 23.14 -6.38
C PRO A 333 -4.24 21.94 -6.79
N ASN A 334 -3.64 20.89 -7.29
CA ASN A 334 -4.29 19.64 -7.72
C ASN A 334 -4.31 18.55 -6.64
N LEU A 335 -4.05 18.86 -5.37
CA LEU A 335 -4.11 17.92 -4.26
C LEU A 335 -5.57 17.77 -3.79
N ALA A 336 -6.28 16.78 -4.33
CA ALA A 336 -7.70 16.53 -4.03
C ALA A 336 -7.96 16.31 -2.55
N GLU A 337 -7.03 15.65 -1.83
CA GLU A 337 -7.09 15.39 -0.41
C GLU A 337 -7.11 16.70 0.41
N ALA A 338 -6.31 17.69 0.01
CA ALA A 338 -6.27 18.98 0.69
C ALA A 338 -7.57 19.78 0.50
N HIS A 339 -8.16 19.74 -0.69
CA HIS A 339 -9.48 20.33 -0.95
C HIS A 339 -10.59 19.65 -0.13
N ASN A 340 -10.59 18.32 -0.05
CA ASN A 340 -11.53 17.59 0.79
C ASN A 340 -11.38 17.93 2.29
N ASN A 341 -10.14 17.99 2.78
CA ASN A 341 -9.85 18.33 4.19
C ASN A 341 -10.19 19.78 4.51
N LEU A 342 -10.01 20.69 3.55
CA LEU A 342 -10.47 22.08 3.64
C LEU A 342 -12.01 22.12 3.75
N GLY A 343 -12.71 21.35 2.91
CA GLY A 343 -14.17 21.21 2.95
C GLY A 343 -14.67 20.67 4.29
N TRP A 344 -14.04 19.64 4.82
CA TRP A 344 -14.34 19.08 6.13
C TRP A 344 -14.11 20.12 7.26
N SER A 345 -13.03 20.88 7.20
CA SER A 345 -12.73 21.92 8.19
C SER A 345 -13.77 23.05 8.13
N TYR A 346 -14.22 23.47 6.94
CA TYR A 346 -15.33 24.42 6.79
C TYR A 346 -16.64 23.87 7.34
N GLN A 347 -16.96 22.60 7.09
CA GLN A 347 -18.15 21.92 7.62
C GLN A 347 -18.19 22.00 9.16
N ARG A 348 -17.05 21.69 9.80
CA ARG A 348 -16.93 21.73 11.27
C ARG A 348 -17.12 23.13 11.86
N LEU A 349 -16.88 24.16 11.07
CA LEU A 349 -17.15 25.58 11.42
C LEU A 349 -18.55 26.03 11.01
N GLY A 350 -19.41 25.15 10.49
CA GLY A 350 -20.75 25.52 10.02
C GLY A 350 -20.77 26.29 8.69
N ARG A 351 -19.64 26.41 8.01
CA ARG A 351 -19.47 27.13 6.74
C ARG A 351 -19.77 26.20 5.56
N TYR A 352 -21.00 25.70 5.50
CA TYR A 352 -21.42 24.63 4.59
C TYR A 352 -21.30 25.01 3.10
N ARG A 353 -21.48 26.30 2.74
CA ARG A 353 -21.36 26.72 1.33
C ARG A 353 -19.91 26.61 0.84
N GLU A 354 -18.95 27.07 1.62
CA GLU A 354 -17.54 26.96 1.30
C GLU A 354 -17.06 25.52 1.35
N ALA A 355 -17.63 24.72 2.24
CA ALA A 355 -17.37 23.28 2.29
C ALA A 355 -17.83 22.58 1.01
N ILE A 356 -18.99 22.91 0.48
CA ILE A 356 -19.52 22.39 -0.79
C ILE A 356 -18.57 22.69 -1.95
N GLU A 357 -18.11 23.93 -2.09
CA GLU A 357 -17.20 24.30 -3.18
C GLU A 357 -15.86 23.57 -3.06
N SER A 358 -15.34 23.42 -1.85
CA SER A 358 -14.09 22.65 -1.61
C SER A 358 -14.27 21.17 -1.96
N CYS A 359 -15.39 20.53 -1.58
CA CYS A 359 -15.69 19.15 -1.92
C CYS A 359 -15.87 18.96 -3.45
N LYS A 360 -16.52 19.88 -4.12
CA LYS A 360 -16.67 19.86 -5.60
C LYS A 360 -15.32 19.92 -6.29
N GLU A 361 -14.42 20.76 -5.81
CA GLU A 361 -13.08 20.85 -6.38
C GLU A 361 -12.29 19.55 -6.13
N ALA A 362 -12.39 18.94 -4.94
CA ALA A 362 -11.81 17.64 -4.66
C ALA A 362 -12.33 16.55 -5.64
N ILE A 363 -13.65 16.55 -5.92
CA ILE A 363 -14.30 15.63 -6.86
C ILE A 363 -13.85 15.92 -8.31
N ARG A 364 -13.73 17.19 -8.70
CA ARG A 364 -13.23 17.57 -10.02
C ARG A 364 -11.82 17.03 -10.27
N LEU A 365 -10.96 17.10 -9.25
CA LEU A 365 -9.58 16.62 -9.30
C LEU A 365 -9.50 15.08 -9.24
N LYS A 366 -10.38 14.46 -8.46
CA LYS A 366 -10.44 13.01 -8.26
C LYS A 366 -11.89 12.54 -8.23
N PRO A 367 -12.48 12.20 -9.41
CA PRO A 367 -13.89 11.86 -9.54
C PRO A 367 -14.36 10.64 -8.74
N ASP A 368 -13.45 9.74 -8.39
CA ASP A 368 -13.70 8.53 -7.59
C ASP A 368 -13.38 8.71 -6.08
N PHE A 369 -13.30 9.95 -5.61
CA PHE A 369 -12.98 10.24 -4.22
C PHE A 369 -14.21 10.08 -3.31
N VAL A 370 -14.41 8.88 -2.79
CA VAL A 370 -15.55 8.50 -1.93
C VAL A 370 -15.83 9.52 -0.82
N LEU A 371 -14.79 9.90 -0.06
CA LEU A 371 -14.94 10.84 1.07
C LEU A 371 -15.39 12.23 0.63
N ALA A 372 -14.98 12.70 -0.55
CA ALA A 372 -15.39 13.99 -1.05
C ALA A 372 -16.88 14.00 -1.45
N HIS A 373 -17.37 12.94 -2.10
CA HIS A 373 -18.79 12.77 -2.38
C HIS A 373 -19.61 12.65 -1.08
N TYR A 374 -19.15 11.89 -0.12
CA TYR A 374 -19.82 11.75 1.17
C TYR A 374 -19.87 13.07 1.93
N ASN A 375 -18.75 13.79 2.05
CA ASN A 375 -18.71 15.10 2.68
C ASN A 375 -19.57 16.13 1.95
N LEU A 376 -19.64 16.07 0.62
CA LEU A 376 -20.54 16.90 -0.19
C LEU A 376 -22.00 16.65 0.22
N GLY A 377 -22.40 15.37 0.32
CA GLY A 377 -23.73 14.97 0.78
C GLY A 377 -24.05 15.51 2.17
N ASN A 378 -23.11 15.37 3.13
CA ASN A 378 -23.27 15.88 4.48
C ASN A 378 -23.48 17.41 4.51
N ASN A 379 -22.75 18.14 3.69
CA ASN A 379 -22.89 19.60 3.59
C ASN A 379 -24.22 20.03 2.98
N TYR A 380 -24.71 19.32 1.96
CA TYR A 380 -26.03 19.55 1.39
C TYR A 380 -27.14 19.21 2.39
N ALA A 381 -27.02 18.08 3.11
CA ALA A 381 -27.99 17.70 4.15
C ALA A 381 -28.06 18.74 5.28
N ALA A 382 -26.91 19.27 5.71
CA ALA A 382 -26.85 20.35 6.71
C ALA A 382 -27.57 21.63 6.26
N LEU A 383 -27.58 21.91 4.95
CA LEU A 383 -28.36 23.01 4.36
C LEU A 383 -29.80 22.61 4.01
N LYS A 384 -30.26 21.41 4.42
CA LYS A 384 -31.58 20.84 4.09
C LYS A 384 -31.84 20.65 2.60
N LYS A 385 -30.78 20.59 1.78
CA LYS A 385 -30.81 20.29 0.35
C LYS A 385 -30.73 18.79 0.15
N TYR A 386 -31.81 18.10 0.53
CA TYR A 386 -31.79 16.64 0.65
C TYR A 386 -31.70 15.90 -0.69
N GLU A 387 -32.21 16.47 -1.78
CA GLU A 387 -32.08 15.83 -3.10
C GLU A 387 -30.63 15.86 -3.59
N GLU A 388 -29.94 16.99 -3.45
CA GLU A 388 -28.51 17.08 -3.79
C GLU A 388 -27.65 16.21 -2.83
N ALA A 389 -28.07 16.03 -1.57
CA ALA A 389 -27.42 15.12 -0.65
C ALA A 389 -27.59 13.66 -1.08
N ILE A 390 -28.81 13.26 -1.52
CA ILE A 390 -29.11 11.94 -2.06
C ILE A 390 -28.19 11.61 -3.23
N ASP A 391 -28.06 12.51 -4.19
CA ASP A 391 -27.20 12.29 -5.36
C ASP A 391 -25.75 12.11 -4.97
N SER A 392 -25.26 12.93 -4.03
CA SER A 392 -23.88 12.86 -3.53
C SER A 392 -23.60 11.56 -2.79
N TYR A 393 -24.51 11.11 -1.91
CA TYR A 393 -24.37 9.83 -1.20
C TYR A 393 -24.46 8.62 -2.14
N LYS A 394 -25.33 8.66 -3.16
CA LYS A 394 -25.40 7.62 -4.19
C LYS A 394 -24.06 7.47 -4.91
N GLU A 395 -23.41 8.56 -5.28
CA GLU A 395 -22.11 8.50 -5.91
C GLU A 395 -21.03 7.92 -4.97
N ALA A 396 -21.01 8.33 -3.70
CA ALA A 396 -20.10 7.74 -2.71
C ALA A 396 -20.30 6.20 -2.60
N ILE A 397 -21.55 5.74 -2.54
CA ILE A 397 -21.92 4.33 -2.45
C ILE A 397 -21.65 3.59 -3.77
N ARG A 398 -21.85 4.22 -4.93
CA ARG A 398 -21.53 3.64 -6.24
C ARG A 398 -20.02 3.31 -6.34
N ILE A 399 -19.18 4.21 -5.83
CA ILE A 399 -17.73 4.04 -5.83
C ILE A 399 -17.30 2.98 -4.78
N ARG A 400 -17.90 3.03 -3.57
CA ARG A 400 -17.65 2.09 -2.49
C ARG A 400 -18.95 1.57 -1.90
N PHE A 401 -19.40 0.42 -2.37
CA PHE A 401 -20.68 -0.18 -1.98
C PHE A 401 -20.72 -0.61 -0.49
N ASP A 402 -19.60 -1.05 0.06
CA ASP A 402 -19.44 -1.46 1.46
C ASP A 402 -19.21 -0.26 2.40
N TYR A 403 -20.15 0.70 2.37
CA TYR A 403 -20.06 1.95 3.13
C TYR A 403 -21.31 2.13 4.02
N PRO A 404 -21.34 1.53 5.25
CA PRO A 404 -22.50 1.57 6.14
C PRO A 404 -22.96 3.01 6.45
N GLU A 405 -22.04 3.93 6.73
CA GLU A 405 -22.33 5.32 7.03
C GLU A 405 -22.97 6.03 5.82
N GLY A 406 -22.48 5.76 4.61
CA GLY A 406 -23.07 6.31 3.39
C GLY A 406 -24.51 5.84 3.18
N HIS A 407 -24.80 4.56 3.43
CA HIS A 407 -26.18 4.03 3.35
C HIS A 407 -27.07 4.56 4.47
N LEU A 408 -26.54 4.78 5.68
CA LEU A 408 -27.27 5.38 6.79
C LEU A 408 -27.72 6.79 6.44
N ASP A 409 -26.79 7.65 5.96
CA ASP A 409 -27.06 9.05 5.67
C ASP A 409 -27.90 9.22 4.40
N LEU A 410 -27.75 8.33 3.40
CA LEU A 410 -28.66 8.26 2.26
C LEU A 410 -30.09 7.96 2.71
N GLY A 411 -30.26 6.99 3.63
CA GLY A 411 -31.56 6.69 4.23
C GLY A 411 -32.16 7.87 4.96
N ALA A 412 -31.33 8.62 5.71
CA ALA A 412 -31.78 9.83 6.43
C ALA A 412 -32.22 10.93 5.43
N ALA A 413 -31.51 11.11 4.35
CA ALA A 413 -31.89 12.07 3.32
C ALA A 413 -33.22 11.68 2.63
N TYR A 414 -33.42 10.41 2.31
CA TYR A 414 -34.71 9.90 1.81
C TYR A 414 -35.85 10.08 2.83
N PHE A 415 -35.59 9.82 4.11
CA PHE A 415 -36.57 10.03 5.18
C PHE A 415 -37.02 11.49 5.24
N HIS A 416 -36.10 12.44 5.13
CA HIS A 416 -36.41 13.87 5.15
C HIS A 416 -37.16 14.37 3.90
N THR A 417 -37.06 13.67 2.78
CA THR A 417 -37.84 13.98 1.55
C THR A 417 -39.18 13.21 1.52
N GLY A 418 -39.52 12.45 2.57
CA GLY A 418 -40.74 11.67 2.66
C GLY A 418 -40.73 10.37 1.85
N ARG A 419 -39.58 9.98 1.34
CA ARG A 419 -39.36 8.75 0.54
C ARG A 419 -39.03 7.58 1.46
N PHE A 420 -40.03 7.17 2.26
CA PHE A 420 -39.83 6.25 3.39
C PHE A 420 -39.47 4.84 2.93
N GLU A 421 -39.97 4.38 1.80
CA GLU A 421 -39.63 3.07 1.23
C GLU A 421 -38.16 3.00 0.83
N GLU A 422 -37.63 4.00 0.18
CA GLU A 422 -36.21 4.06 -0.19
C GLU A 422 -35.32 4.25 1.04
N ALA A 423 -35.80 4.98 2.05
CA ALA A 423 -35.09 5.09 3.34
C ALA A 423 -34.95 3.72 3.99
N ILE A 424 -36.01 2.90 4.04
CA ILE A 424 -36.01 1.54 4.56
C ILE A 424 -34.98 0.68 3.82
N VAL A 425 -34.93 0.74 2.49
CA VAL A 425 -33.96 -0.01 1.70
C VAL A 425 -32.52 0.39 2.08
N SER A 426 -32.27 1.68 2.20
CA SER A 426 -30.96 2.22 2.54
C SER A 426 -30.52 1.80 3.96
N TYR A 427 -31.40 1.93 4.96
CA TYR A 427 -31.10 1.52 6.32
C TYR A 427 -30.87 0.01 6.46
N LYS A 428 -31.65 -0.82 5.76
CA LYS A 428 -31.41 -2.26 5.69
C LYS A 428 -30.04 -2.61 5.11
N GLN A 429 -29.56 -1.87 4.11
CA GLN A 429 -28.22 -2.06 3.59
C GLN A 429 -27.14 -1.64 4.62
N ALA A 430 -27.32 -0.52 5.32
CA ALA A 430 -26.44 -0.11 6.41
C ALA A 430 -26.34 -1.18 7.50
N ILE A 431 -27.49 -1.73 7.93
CA ILE A 431 -27.59 -2.80 8.91
C ILE A 431 -26.93 -4.10 8.40
N ARG A 432 -27.14 -4.46 7.14
CA ARG A 432 -26.50 -5.63 6.54
C ARG A 432 -24.99 -5.56 6.58
N LEU A 433 -24.42 -4.37 6.32
CA LEU A 433 -22.98 -4.13 6.35
C LEU A 433 -22.44 -4.03 7.77
N LYS A 434 -23.24 -3.45 8.70
CA LYS A 434 -22.87 -3.27 10.11
C LYS A 434 -24.07 -3.52 11.03
N PRO A 435 -24.34 -4.78 11.42
CA PRO A 435 -25.52 -5.13 12.20
C PRO A 435 -25.63 -4.44 13.58
N SER A 436 -24.51 -3.96 14.11
CA SER A 436 -24.47 -3.25 15.40
C SER A 436 -24.73 -1.73 15.30
N LEU A 437 -25.11 -1.23 14.11
CA LEU A 437 -25.35 0.20 13.90
C LEU A 437 -26.72 0.61 14.44
N ALA A 438 -26.77 0.91 15.75
CA ALA A 438 -28.00 1.22 16.47
C ALA A 438 -28.83 2.37 15.87
N GLU A 439 -28.16 3.41 15.33
CA GLU A 439 -28.81 4.52 14.65
C GLU A 439 -29.59 4.09 13.41
N ALA A 440 -29.06 3.11 12.65
CA ALA A 440 -29.76 2.57 11.49
C ALA A 440 -31.05 1.85 11.87
N HIS A 441 -31.03 1.05 12.96
CA HIS A 441 -32.22 0.38 13.51
C HIS A 441 -33.26 1.37 14.01
N LEU A 442 -32.84 2.45 14.70
CA LEU A 442 -33.75 3.51 15.10
C LEU A 442 -34.44 4.16 13.90
N ASN A 443 -33.65 4.58 12.92
CA ASN A 443 -34.16 5.28 11.73
C ASN A 443 -35.04 4.36 10.85
N LEU A 444 -34.69 3.07 10.79
CA LEU A 444 -35.52 2.05 10.13
C LEU A 444 -36.87 1.92 10.84
N GLY A 445 -36.89 1.79 12.17
CA GLY A 445 -38.11 1.76 12.96
C GLY A 445 -38.97 2.99 12.78
N MET A 446 -38.36 4.18 12.77
CA MET A 446 -39.06 5.43 12.49
C MET A 446 -39.67 5.46 11.09
N SER A 447 -38.97 4.92 10.09
CA SER A 447 -39.46 4.84 8.71
C SER A 447 -40.68 3.91 8.59
N TYR A 448 -40.67 2.77 9.29
CA TYR A 448 -41.81 1.89 9.37
C TYR A 448 -43.03 2.56 10.02
N LEU A 449 -42.82 3.34 11.09
CA LEU A 449 -43.91 4.11 11.71
C LEU A 449 -44.52 5.14 10.77
N ARG A 450 -43.71 5.79 9.93
CA ARG A 450 -44.20 6.74 8.92
C ARG A 450 -45.08 6.08 7.86
N LEU A 451 -44.84 4.80 7.59
CA LEU A 451 -45.67 3.98 6.68
C LEU A 451 -46.82 3.25 7.40
N GLY A 452 -46.99 3.42 8.71
CA GLY A 452 -48.02 2.75 9.50
C GLY A 452 -47.67 1.31 9.89
N ASP A 453 -46.49 0.81 9.56
CA ASP A 453 -46.01 -0.52 9.89
C ASP A 453 -45.46 -0.59 11.33
N ARG A 454 -46.36 -0.53 12.29
CA ARG A 454 -46.02 -0.60 13.72
C ARG A 454 -45.38 -1.95 14.10
N GLY A 455 -45.75 -3.02 13.38
CA GLY A 455 -45.21 -4.36 13.65
C GLY A 455 -43.70 -4.42 13.43
N SER A 456 -43.25 -3.98 12.25
CA SER A 456 -41.83 -3.92 11.92
C SER A 456 -41.07 -2.96 12.83
N ALA A 457 -41.68 -1.84 13.24
CA ALA A 457 -41.03 -0.90 14.17
C ALA A 457 -40.80 -1.55 15.57
N ILE A 458 -41.73 -2.42 16.03
CA ILE A 458 -41.58 -3.18 17.28
C ILE A 458 -40.43 -4.18 17.18
N GLU A 459 -40.21 -4.81 16.02
CA GLU A 459 -39.06 -5.72 15.84
C GLU A 459 -37.74 -4.96 15.94
N GLU A 460 -37.63 -3.78 15.30
CA GLU A 460 -36.44 -2.94 15.42
C GLU A 460 -36.21 -2.47 16.88
N TYR A 461 -37.28 -2.16 17.62
CA TYR A 461 -37.19 -1.84 19.05
C TYR A 461 -36.60 -3.01 19.87
N LYS A 462 -37.02 -4.26 19.60
CA LYS A 462 -36.47 -5.43 20.28
C LYS A 462 -34.98 -5.58 20.04
N ILE A 463 -34.50 -5.34 18.83
CA ILE A 463 -33.07 -5.36 18.46
C ILE A 463 -32.33 -4.25 19.19
N LEU A 464 -32.86 -3.03 19.16
CA LEU A 464 -32.26 -1.85 19.82
C LEU A 464 -32.07 -2.05 21.32
N ARG A 465 -32.97 -2.77 22.00
CA ARG A 465 -32.79 -3.09 23.42
C ARG A 465 -31.50 -3.84 23.73
N GLY A 466 -30.99 -4.62 22.80
CA GLY A 466 -29.71 -5.31 22.91
C GLY A 466 -28.50 -4.48 22.48
N LEU A 467 -28.71 -3.45 21.66
CA LEU A 467 -27.64 -2.62 21.09
C LEU A 467 -27.45 -1.30 21.86
N ASN A 468 -28.55 -0.59 22.13
CA ASN A 468 -28.54 0.74 22.76
C ASN A 468 -29.87 1.04 23.43
N GLN A 469 -29.88 1.02 24.77
CA GLN A 469 -31.11 1.18 25.56
C GLN A 469 -31.73 2.58 25.41
N GLU A 470 -30.93 3.63 25.23
CA GLU A 470 -31.44 5.00 25.06
C GLU A 470 -32.22 5.15 23.75
N LEU A 471 -31.62 4.66 22.64
CA LEU A 471 -32.29 4.65 21.33
C LEU A 471 -33.52 3.73 21.31
N ALA A 472 -33.45 2.61 22.03
CA ALA A 472 -34.61 1.72 22.22
C ALA A 472 -35.76 2.45 22.92
N ASN A 473 -35.51 3.16 24.01
CA ASN A 473 -36.52 3.95 24.71
C ASN A 473 -37.10 5.04 23.82
N ARG A 474 -36.28 5.71 23.02
CA ARG A 474 -36.73 6.71 22.05
C ARG A 474 -37.69 6.12 21.02
N LEU A 475 -37.36 4.96 20.45
CA LEU A 475 -38.25 4.27 19.50
C LEU A 475 -39.51 3.77 20.18
N PHE A 476 -39.42 3.26 21.41
CA PHE A 476 -40.57 2.84 22.21
C PHE A 476 -41.60 3.96 22.37
N ASN A 477 -41.15 5.14 22.77
CA ASN A 477 -42.04 6.30 22.92
C ASN A 477 -42.76 6.59 21.59
N LEU A 478 -42.03 6.64 20.48
CA LEU A 478 -42.63 6.89 19.16
C LEU A 478 -43.60 5.80 18.69
N ILE A 479 -43.50 4.56 19.21
CA ILE A 479 -44.42 3.46 18.91
C ILE A 479 -45.73 3.61 19.70
N TYR A 480 -45.66 4.11 20.93
CA TYR A 480 -46.79 4.09 21.88
C TYR A 480 -47.40 5.48 22.18
N GLU A 481 -46.81 6.53 21.63
CA GLU A 481 -47.44 7.88 21.50
C GLU A 481 -48.44 7.91 20.34
#